data_60fab7f43cdd13b1a9f142dd9b864a72
#
_entry.id   60fab7f43cdd13b1a9f142dd9b864a72
#
_cell.length_a   1.000
_cell.length_b   1.000
_cell.length_c   1.000
_cell.angle_alpha   90.00
_cell.angle_beta   90.00
_cell.angle_gamma   90.00
#
_symmetry.space_group_name_H-M   'P 1'
#
loop_
_entity.id
_entity.type
_entity.pdbx_description
1 polymer ?
#
loop_
_entity_poly.entity_id
_entity_poly.type
_entity_poly.pdbx_seq_one_letter_code
_entity_poly.pdbx_strand_id
1 'polypeptide(L)'
;MRAPTYFTLAALLDGPLHGYGIIKRAEQLSEGAVHMTAGTLYGALDRLSREGLVIEEGREIVAGRARRYYRLTDEGRSALEAEAERMSKAAAVVQKPKGIAASTVRRRPAKAHPGLA
;
A
#
# COMPACT_ATOMS: atom_id res chain seq x y z
N MET A 1 1.81 -4.77 8.08
CA MET A 1 2.49 -3.64 7.40
C MET A 1 1.72 -2.37 7.69
N ARG A 2 2.42 -1.32 8.03
CA ARG A 2 1.76 -0.05 8.32
C ARG A 2 1.43 0.67 7.03
N ALA A 3 0.43 1.57 7.07
CA ALA A 3 -0.03 2.25 5.87
C ALA A 3 1.07 3.01 5.12
N PRO A 4 1.95 3.78 5.80
CA PRO A 4 3.03 4.46 5.06
C PRO A 4 3.95 3.50 4.32
N THR A 5 4.27 2.35 4.91
CA THR A 5 5.11 1.35 4.26
C THR A 5 4.39 0.75 3.05
N TYR A 6 3.14 0.39 3.23
CA TYR A 6 2.32 -0.18 2.16
C TYR A 6 2.27 0.75 0.95
N PHE A 7 1.96 2.02 1.19
CA PHE A 7 1.82 2.98 0.08
C PHE A 7 3.16 3.41 -0.49
N THR A 8 4.25 3.33 0.27
CA THR A 8 5.60 3.54 -0.28
C THR A 8 5.92 2.45 -1.29
N LEU A 9 5.65 1.19 -0.94
CA LEU A 9 5.89 0.09 -1.89
C LEU A 9 4.95 0.18 -3.08
N ALA A 10 3.67 0.48 -2.84
CA ALA A 10 2.68 0.60 -3.91
C ALA A 10 3.06 1.72 -4.90
N ALA A 11 3.64 2.79 -4.40
CA ALA A 11 4.05 3.91 -5.25
C ALA A 11 5.08 3.48 -6.30
N LEU A 12 5.84 2.42 -6.04
CA LEU A 12 6.90 1.95 -6.92
C LEU A 12 6.46 0.86 -7.88
N LEU A 13 5.17 0.50 -7.89
CA LEU A 13 4.67 -0.59 -8.75
C LEU A 13 4.87 -0.30 -10.23
N ASP A 14 4.73 0.95 -10.65
CA ASP A 14 4.80 1.31 -12.07
C ASP A 14 6.20 1.69 -12.54
N GLY A 15 7.18 1.65 -11.66
CA GLY A 15 8.55 1.95 -12.02
C GLY A 15 9.29 2.74 -10.96
N PRO A 16 10.56 3.04 -11.20
CA PRO A 16 11.39 3.75 -10.23
C PRO A 16 10.89 5.19 -10.02
N LEU A 17 11.01 5.66 -8.78
CA LEU A 17 10.70 7.04 -8.42
C LEU A 17 11.77 7.56 -7.47
N HIS A 18 11.98 8.87 -7.49
CA HIS A 18 12.79 9.55 -6.47
C HIS A 18 11.90 9.85 -5.26
N GLY A 19 12.53 10.29 -4.15
CA GLY A 19 11.83 10.44 -2.88
C GLY A 19 10.58 11.30 -2.94
N TYR A 20 10.68 12.48 -3.56
CA TYR A 20 9.53 13.36 -3.66
C TYR A 20 8.41 12.72 -4.50
N GLY A 21 8.78 12.01 -5.56
CA GLY A 21 7.80 11.29 -6.37
C GLY A 21 7.08 10.20 -5.59
N ILE A 22 7.81 9.51 -4.70
CA ILE A 22 7.21 8.50 -3.84
C ILE A 22 6.21 9.15 -2.88
N ILE A 23 6.59 10.26 -2.26
CA ILE A 23 5.71 10.97 -1.32
C ILE A 23 4.41 11.36 -2.00
N LYS A 24 4.51 11.96 -3.18
CA LYS A 24 3.34 12.42 -3.91
C LYS A 24 2.48 11.25 -4.39
N ARG A 25 3.10 10.19 -4.89
CA ARG A 25 2.36 9.05 -5.38
C ARG A 25 1.65 8.30 -4.25
N ALA A 26 2.33 8.15 -3.10
CA ALA A 26 1.72 7.53 -1.93
C ALA A 26 0.52 8.32 -1.45
N GLU A 27 0.61 9.65 -1.47
CA GLU A 27 -0.51 10.50 -1.10
C GLU A 27 -1.68 10.31 -2.05
N GLN A 28 -1.42 10.27 -3.36
CA GLN A 28 -2.47 10.05 -4.36
C GLN A 28 -3.14 8.69 -4.19
N LEU A 29 -2.34 7.63 -4.05
CA LEU A 29 -2.87 6.28 -3.94
C LEU A 29 -3.67 6.07 -2.67
N SER A 30 -3.31 6.76 -1.59
CA SER A 30 -4.02 6.66 -0.32
C SER A 30 -5.16 7.68 -0.21
N GLU A 31 -5.40 8.44 -1.27
CA GLU A 31 -6.44 9.48 -1.29
C GLU A 31 -6.27 10.46 -0.13
N GLY A 32 -5.02 10.82 0.11
CA GLY A 32 -4.67 11.81 1.12
C GLY A 32 -4.49 11.27 2.54
N ALA A 33 -4.71 9.97 2.75
CA ALA A 33 -4.59 9.40 4.09
C ALA A 33 -3.14 9.30 4.55
N VAL A 34 -2.19 9.20 3.61
CA VAL A 34 -0.77 9.05 3.93
C VAL A 34 -0.02 10.29 3.47
N HIS A 35 0.50 11.04 4.44
CA HIS A 35 1.39 12.18 4.20
C HIS A 35 2.71 11.86 4.88
N MET A 36 3.80 11.82 4.12
CA MET A 36 5.10 11.54 4.69
C MET A 36 6.00 12.74 4.55
N THR A 37 6.77 13.02 5.61
CA THR A 37 7.89 13.95 5.51
C THR A 37 9.05 13.22 4.84
N ALA A 38 10.04 13.98 4.36
CA ALA A 38 11.22 13.38 3.77
C ALA A 38 11.93 12.46 4.78
N GLY A 39 12.03 12.90 6.04
CA GLY A 39 12.68 12.08 7.06
C GLY A 39 11.98 10.74 7.28
N THR A 40 10.65 10.77 7.35
CA THR A 40 9.87 9.54 7.51
C THR A 40 10.08 8.62 6.31
N LEU A 41 10.05 9.18 5.10
CA LEU A 41 10.22 8.39 3.89
C LEU A 41 11.61 7.76 3.84
N TYR A 42 12.67 8.54 4.05
CA TYR A 42 14.02 8.01 3.93
C TYR A 42 14.34 7.00 5.03
N GLY A 43 13.75 7.17 6.22
CA GLY A 43 13.86 6.15 7.26
C GLY A 43 13.18 4.84 6.83
N ALA A 44 12.02 4.94 6.20
CA ALA A 44 11.33 3.77 5.67
C ALA A 44 12.13 3.12 4.54
N LEU A 45 12.67 3.92 3.61
CA LEU A 45 13.46 3.38 2.50
C LEU A 45 14.72 2.68 2.99
N ASP A 46 15.39 3.23 4.02
CA ASP A 46 16.55 2.57 4.61
C ASP A 46 16.17 1.19 5.16
N ARG A 47 15.07 1.13 5.90
CA ARG A 47 14.61 -0.14 6.46
C ARG A 47 14.22 -1.12 5.36
N LEU A 48 13.47 -0.66 4.37
CA LEU A 48 13.01 -1.51 3.27
C LEU A 48 14.18 -1.99 2.42
N SER A 49 15.21 -1.17 2.25
CA SER A 49 16.42 -1.57 1.54
C SER A 49 17.16 -2.68 2.29
N ARG A 50 17.26 -2.56 3.62
CA ARG A 50 17.89 -3.60 4.42
C ARG A 50 17.10 -4.90 4.38
N GLU A 51 15.78 -4.81 4.22
CA GLU A 51 14.93 -5.98 4.11
C GLU A 51 14.87 -6.55 2.69
N GLY A 52 15.53 -5.90 1.75
CA GLY A 52 15.56 -6.38 0.37
C GLY A 52 14.30 -6.10 -0.44
N LEU A 53 13.43 -5.21 0.04
CA LEU A 53 12.15 -4.95 -0.62
C LEU A 53 12.22 -3.82 -1.63
N VAL A 54 13.17 -2.91 -1.47
CA VAL A 54 13.46 -1.86 -2.45
C VAL A 54 14.98 -1.79 -2.65
N ILE A 55 15.38 -1.19 -3.76
CA ILE A 55 16.79 -0.98 -4.05
C ILE A 55 16.96 0.37 -4.72
N GLU A 56 18.05 1.06 -4.40
CA GLU A 56 18.39 2.29 -5.09
C GLU A 56 18.84 1.92 -6.50
N GLU A 57 18.21 2.46 -7.52
CA GLU A 57 18.48 2.08 -8.89
C GLU A 57 19.43 3.04 -9.59
N GLY A 58 19.40 4.32 -9.25
CA GLY A 58 20.26 5.28 -9.91
C GLY A 58 20.15 6.64 -9.28
N ARG A 59 20.98 7.55 -9.80
CA ARG A 59 21.02 8.93 -9.34
C ARG A 59 21.08 9.85 -10.54
N GLU A 60 20.55 11.06 -10.39
CA GLU A 60 20.75 12.10 -11.36
C GLU A 60 20.91 13.44 -10.63
N ILE A 61 21.52 14.39 -11.31
CA ILE A 61 21.69 15.73 -10.76
C ILE A 61 20.59 16.62 -11.36
N VAL A 62 19.77 17.18 -10.47
CA VAL A 62 18.69 18.07 -10.87
C VAL A 62 18.84 19.35 -10.07
N ALA A 63 19.00 20.47 -10.75
CA ALA A 63 19.19 21.78 -10.11
C ALA A 63 20.31 21.76 -9.07
N GLY A 64 21.42 21.08 -9.39
CA GLY A 64 22.60 21.01 -8.52
C GLY A 64 22.47 20.03 -7.35
N ARG A 65 21.39 19.29 -7.27
CA ARG A 65 21.17 18.31 -6.19
C ARG A 65 21.14 16.91 -6.74
N ALA A 66 21.73 15.98 -5.96
CA ALA A 66 21.65 14.57 -6.29
C ALA A 66 20.26 14.06 -5.98
N ARG A 67 19.64 13.38 -6.94
CA ARG A 67 18.33 12.80 -6.80
C ARG A 67 18.48 11.29 -6.94
N ARG A 68 18.14 10.56 -5.87
CA ARG A 68 18.24 9.11 -5.85
C ARG A 68 16.91 8.49 -6.22
N TYR A 69 16.96 7.48 -7.10
CA TYR A 69 15.78 6.75 -7.53
C TYR A 69 15.78 5.39 -6.88
N TYR A 70 14.60 4.93 -6.53
CA TYR A 70 14.39 3.63 -5.91
C TYR A 70 13.41 2.82 -6.75
N ARG A 71 13.59 1.51 -6.75
CA ARG A 71 12.62 0.63 -7.38
C ARG A 71 12.25 -0.51 -6.45
N LEU A 72 11.09 -1.08 -6.72
CA LEU A 72 10.60 -2.25 -6.02
C LEU A 72 11.38 -3.48 -6.50
N THR A 73 11.83 -4.32 -5.58
CA THR A 73 12.43 -5.61 -5.94
C THR A 73 11.32 -6.65 -6.16
N ASP A 74 11.69 -7.81 -6.69
CA ASP A 74 10.74 -8.92 -6.80
C ASP A 74 10.21 -9.32 -5.43
N GLU A 75 11.10 -9.35 -4.42
CA GLU A 75 10.71 -9.63 -3.04
C GLU A 75 9.77 -8.57 -2.50
N GLY A 76 10.02 -7.31 -2.85
CA GLY A 76 9.14 -6.20 -2.46
C GLY A 76 7.76 -6.34 -3.07
N ARG A 77 7.69 -6.71 -4.34
CA ARG A 77 6.41 -6.93 -5.02
C ARG A 77 5.65 -8.08 -4.35
N SER A 78 6.34 -9.18 -4.07
CA SER A 78 5.70 -10.33 -3.41
C SER A 78 5.18 -9.97 -2.03
N ALA A 79 5.96 -9.22 -1.24
CA ALA A 79 5.54 -8.80 0.09
C ALA A 79 4.32 -7.88 0.01
N LEU A 80 4.31 -6.97 -0.97
CA LEU A 80 3.19 -6.05 -1.16
C LEU A 80 1.93 -6.81 -1.56
N GLU A 81 2.05 -7.75 -2.49
CA GLU A 81 0.92 -8.55 -2.94
C GLU A 81 0.35 -9.40 -1.82
N ALA A 82 1.22 -9.99 -0.99
CA ALA A 82 0.77 -10.77 0.16
C ALA A 82 0.00 -9.89 1.15
N GLU A 83 0.47 -8.66 1.37
CA GLU A 83 -0.21 -7.75 2.25
C GLU A 83 -1.57 -7.32 1.69
N ALA A 84 -1.64 -7.05 0.38
CA ALA A 84 -2.89 -6.70 -0.28
C ALA A 84 -3.90 -7.85 -0.15
N GLU A 85 -3.45 -9.08 -0.32
CA GLU A 85 -4.31 -10.25 -0.19
C GLU A 85 -4.82 -10.38 1.24
N ARG A 86 -3.95 -10.18 2.23
CA ARG A 86 -4.33 -10.22 3.64
C ARG A 86 -5.40 -9.18 3.96
N MET A 87 -5.22 -7.96 3.45
CA MET A 87 -6.18 -6.88 3.66
C MET A 87 -7.50 -7.15 2.97
N SER A 88 -7.45 -7.74 1.77
CA SER A 88 -8.66 -8.09 1.02
C SER A 88 -9.50 -9.11 1.81
N LYS A 89 -8.85 -10.12 2.37
CA LYS A 89 -9.53 -11.12 3.19
C LYS A 89 -10.10 -10.49 4.46
N ALA A 90 -9.34 -9.63 5.10
CA ALA A 90 -9.81 -8.94 6.29
C ALA A 90 -11.02 -8.05 6.00
N ALA A 91 -10.97 -7.32 4.88
CA ALA A 91 -12.08 -6.48 4.46
C ALA A 91 -13.33 -7.32 4.15
N ALA A 92 -13.15 -8.48 3.57
CA ALA A 92 -14.26 -9.35 3.19
C ALA A 92 -15.08 -9.81 4.41
N VAL A 93 -14.45 -9.90 5.57
CA VAL A 93 -15.16 -10.26 6.80
C VAL A 93 -16.28 -9.25 7.10
N VAL A 94 -16.01 -7.98 6.84
CA VAL A 94 -16.95 -6.89 7.11
C VAL A 94 -17.86 -6.61 5.92
N GLN A 95 -17.35 -6.76 4.70
CA GLN A 95 -18.03 -6.40 3.46
C GLN A 95 -18.77 -7.58 2.83
N LYS A 96 -18.91 -8.66 3.55
CA LYS A 96 -19.58 -9.85 3.08
C LYS A 96 -20.97 -9.52 2.57
N PRO A 97 -21.36 -10.04 1.39
CA PRO A 97 -22.70 -9.80 0.87
C PRO A 97 -23.75 -10.31 1.82
N LYS A 98 -24.84 -9.61 1.92
CA LYS A 98 -25.96 -10.05 2.73
C LYS A 98 -26.77 -11.07 1.95
N GLY A 99 -27.01 -12.15 2.46
CA GLY A 99 -27.82 -13.11 1.85
C GLY A 99 -27.42 -13.77 0.59
N ILE A 100 -27.03 -13.87 0.55
CA ILE A 100 -26.93 -14.31 -0.30
C ILE A 100 -26.76 -14.98 -0.32
N ALA A 101 -26.58 -15.13 -0.39
CA ALA A 101 -26.56 -15.36 -0.52
C ALA A 101 -26.35 -15.77 -0.79
N ALA A 102 -26.36 -16.19 -0.72
CA ALA A 102 -26.52 -16.14 -0.92
C ALA A 102 -26.76 -16.37 -1.07
N SER A 103 -26.99 -16.87 -0.91
CA SER A 103 -27.57 -16.71 -0.97
C SER A 103 -28.13 -16.77 -0.59
N THR A 104 -28.52 -17.21 -0.22
CA THR A 104 -29.19 -16.79 0.16
C THR A 104 -29.51 -16.53 0.97
N VAL A 105 -29.68 -16.68 1.32
CA VAL A 105 -30.14 -15.96 2.09
C VAL A 105 -30.37 -15.54 2.78
N ARG A 106 -30.65 -15.68 3.22
CA ARG A 106 -31.05 -14.97 4.03
C ARG A 106 -31.24 -14.24 4.58
N ARG A 107 -31.51 -14.45 4.76
CA ARG A 107 -31.85 -13.52 5.41
C ARG A 107 -32.11 -12.92 6.03
N ARG A 108 -32.45 -12.96 6.40
CA ARG A 108 -32.89 -12.13 7.12
C ARG A 108 -33.03 -11.33 7.51
N PRO A 109 -33.64 -11.39 7.61
CA PRO A 109 -33.86 -10.41 7.95
C PRO A 109 -33.73 -9.81 8.54
N ALA A 110 -33.66 -10.00 8.72
CA ALA A 110 -33.58 -9.23 9.22
C ALA A 110 -33.20 -8.91 9.81
N LYS A 111 -33.20 -9.03 10.11
CA LYS A 111 -32.90 -8.55 10.69
C LYS A 111 -32.17 -8.16 10.92
N ALA A 112 -32.32 -8.69 10.88
CA ALA A 112 -31.82 -8.24 11.03
C ALA A 112 -31.17 -8.03 11.29
N HIS A 113 -31.04 -8.48 11.60
CA HIS A 113 -30.66 -8.09 11.90
C HIS A 113 -30.03 -7.61 12.01
N PRO A 114 -30.46 -7.80 12.09
CA PRO A 114 -30.06 -7.38 12.15
C PRO A 114 -29.29 -7.20 12.27
N GLY A 115 -29.24 -7.78 12.13
CA GLY A 115 -28.79 -7.53 12.23
C GLY A 115 -28.14 -7.71 12.06
N LEU A 116 -28.22 -8.24 12.19
CA LEU A 116 -28.04 -8.23 12.01
C LEU A 116 -27.90 -8.03 11.83
N ALA A 117 -28.28 -8.60 11.83
CA ALA A 117 -28.60 -8.30 11.47
C ALA A 117 -28.53 -8.09 11.46
#